data_c675c18e4d8899d159119eb15e385444
#
_entry.id   c675c18e4d8899d159119eb15e385444
#
_cell.length_a   1.000
_cell.length_b   1.000
_cell.length_c   1.000
_cell.angle_alpha   90.00
_cell.angle_beta   90.00
_cell.angle_gamma   90.00
#
_symmetry.space_group_name_H-M   'P 1'
#
loop_
_entity.id
_entity.type
_entity.pdbx_description
1 polymer ?
#
loop_
_entity_poly.entity_id
_entity_poly.type
_entity_poly.pdbx_seq_one_letter_code
_entity_poly.pdbx_strand_id
1 'polypeptide(L)'
;MNSFKRANNALTHAQIINEYEDKVRALERDNERLRENNDKLRWKIEKTRYFVNNRMTSFKNSLKKEPNKIKQAQLELCRDIQGELR
;
A
#
# COMPACT_ATOMS: atom_id res chain seq x y z
N MET A 1 -36.82 41.56 11.83
CA MET A 1 -36.44 40.23 12.32
C MET A 1 -36.24 39.22 11.20
N ASN A 2 -37.09 39.19 10.19
CA ASN A 2 -36.95 38.20 9.12
C ASN A 2 -35.69 38.38 8.29
N SER A 3 -35.25 39.62 8.02
CA SER A 3 -33.99 39.89 7.31
C SER A 3 -32.75 39.46 8.09
N PHE A 4 -32.78 39.63 9.42
CA PHE A 4 -31.71 39.21 10.30
C PHE A 4 -31.56 37.65 10.35
N LYS A 5 -32.69 36.96 10.44
CA LYS A 5 -32.70 35.48 10.38
C LYS A 5 -32.19 34.96 9.03
N ARG A 6 -32.57 35.60 7.92
CA ARG A 6 -32.09 35.23 6.58
C ARG A 6 -30.59 35.43 6.44
N ALA A 7 -30.05 36.54 6.95
CA ALA A 7 -28.62 36.79 6.94
C ALA A 7 -27.85 35.76 7.75
N ASN A 8 -28.33 35.39 8.94
CA ASN A 8 -27.73 34.34 9.77
C ASN A 8 -27.77 32.97 9.08
N ASN A 9 -28.90 32.63 8.45
CA ASN A 9 -29.04 31.39 7.71
C ASN A 9 -28.08 31.34 6.52
N ALA A 10 -27.91 32.44 5.80
CA ALA A 10 -26.97 32.53 4.67
C ALA A 10 -25.54 32.35 5.14
N LEU A 11 -25.15 32.98 6.25
CA LEU A 11 -23.82 32.81 6.85
C LEU A 11 -23.61 31.37 7.32
N THR A 12 -24.62 30.74 7.91
CA THR A 12 -24.54 29.33 8.36
C THR A 12 -24.37 28.42 7.16
N HIS A 13 -25.10 28.64 6.07
CA HIS A 13 -24.92 27.86 4.83
C HIS A 13 -23.51 28.02 4.25
N ALA A 14 -23.01 29.25 4.19
CA ALA A 14 -21.66 29.52 3.70
C ALA A 14 -20.61 28.82 4.57
N GLN A 15 -20.77 28.84 5.89
CA GLN A 15 -19.87 28.14 6.81
C GLN A 15 -19.90 26.63 6.59
N ILE A 16 -21.07 26.03 6.43
CA ILE A 16 -21.22 24.60 6.16
C ILE A 16 -20.54 24.23 4.84
N ILE A 17 -20.75 25.00 3.78
CA ILE A 17 -20.11 24.77 2.49
C ILE A 17 -18.60 24.83 2.62
N ASN A 18 -18.06 25.83 3.32
CA ASN A 18 -16.62 25.96 3.54
C ASN A 18 -16.05 24.77 4.34
N GLU A 19 -16.76 24.31 5.35
CA GLU A 19 -16.35 23.15 6.13
C GLU A 19 -16.31 21.87 5.28
N TYR A 20 -17.32 21.67 4.42
CA TYR A 20 -17.33 20.54 3.50
C TYR A 20 -16.21 20.62 2.47
N GLU A 21 -15.96 21.79 1.92
CA GLU A 21 -14.85 22.00 0.97
C GLU A 21 -13.51 21.71 1.61
N ASP A 22 -13.30 22.13 2.87
CA ASP A 22 -12.08 21.83 3.62
C ASP A 22 -11.93 20.35 3.89
N LYS A 23 -13.00 19.65 4.24
CA LYS A 23 -13.00 18.20 4.44
C LYS A 23 -12.69 17.46 3.14
N VAL A 24 -13.28 17.89 2.02
CA VAL A 24 -13.01 17.28 0.71
C VAL A 24 -11.53 17.43 0.36
N ARG A 25 -10.97 18.62 0.52
CA ARG A 25 -9.54 18.85 0.27
C ARG A 25 -8.64 18.00 1.15
N ALA A 26 -9.00 17.86 2.42
CA ALA A 26 -8.25 17.00 3.37
C ALA A 26 -8.31 15.54 2.93
N LEU A 27 -9.48 15.05 2.54
CA LEU A 27 -9.68 13.68 2.05
C LEU A 27 -8.92 13.43 0.75
N GLU A 28 -8.92 14.40 -0.17
CA GLU A 28 -8.15 14.29 -1.42
C GLU A 28 -6.66 14.17 -1.14
N ARG A 29 -6.12 14.96 -0.21
CA ARG A 29 -4.72 14.87 0.20
C ARG A 29 -4.40 13.52 0.85
N ASP A 30 -5.29 13.04 1.71
CA ASP A 30 -5.13 11.73 2.34
C ASP A 30 -5.18 10.61 1.32
N ASN A 31 -6.10 10.69 0.35
CA ASN A 31 -6.20 9.70 -0.72
C ASN A 31 -4.94 9.68 -1.58
N GLU A 32 -4.40 10.83 -1.91
CA GLU A 32 -3.16 10.91 -2.68
C GLU A 32 -1.98 10.31 -1.90
N ARG A 33 -1.85 10.65 -0.62
CA ARG A 33 -0.83 10.08 0.25
C ARG A 33 -0.94 8.56 0.37
N LEU A 34 -2.16 8.05 0.54
CA LEU A 34 -2.41 6.61 0.61
C LEU A 34 -2.10 5.91 -0.70
N ARG A 35 -2.42 6.53 -1.82
CA ARG A 35 -2.11 6.00 -3.15
C ARG A 35 -0.60 5.90 -3.35
N GLU A 36 0.14 6.94 -3.01
CA GLU A 36 1.60 6.95 -3.08
C GLU A 36 2.22 5.87 -2.19
N ASN A 37 1.71 5.73 -0.95
CA ASN A 37 2.16 4.69 -0.03
C ASN A 37 1.85 3.29 -0.57
N ASN A 38 0.68 3.08 -1.16
CA ASN A 38 0.32 1.82 -1.79
C ASN A 38 1.25 1.48 -2.94
N ASP A 39 1.58 2.45 -3.78
CA ASP A 39 2.50 2.26 -4.91
C ASP A 39 3.89 1.88 -4.40
N LYS A 40 4.39 2.53 -3.36
CA LYS A 40 5.68 2.20 -2.74
C LYS A 40 5.68 0.80 -2.17
N LEU A 41 4.60 0.40 -1.47
CA LEU A 41 4.46 -0.94 -0.90
C LEU A 41 4.40 -2.01 -1.99
N ARG A 42 3.65 -1.78 -3.06
CA ARG A 42 3.59 -2.68 -4.21
C ARG A 42 4.97 -2.86 -4.84
N TRP A 43 5.69 -1.78 -5.02
CA TRP A 43 7.05 -1.83 -5.57
C TRP A 43 7.98 -2.66 -4.68
N LYS A 44 7.92 -2.47 -3.35
CA LYS A 44 8.71 -3.25 -2.40
C LYS A 44 8.35 -4.74 -2.46
N ILE A 45 7.07 -5.07 -2.54
CA ILE A 45 6.59 -6.44 -2.65
C ILE A 45 7.11 -7.08 -3.93
N GLU A 46 6.98 -6.42 -5.08
CA GLU A 46 7.45 -6.92 -6.36
C GLU A 46 8.97 -7.14 -6.36
N LYS A 47 9.71 -6.20 -5.80
CA LYS A 47 11.17 -6.31 -5.68
C LYS A 47 11.57 -7.49 -4.81
N THR A 48 10.89 -7.68 -3.68
CA THR A 48 11.14 -8.80 -2.76
C THR A 48 10.78 -10.13 -3.44
N ARG A 49 9.65 -10.18 -4.14
CA ARG A 49 9.21 -11.36 -4.89
C ARG A 49 10.24 -11.75 -5.95
N TYR A 50 10.72 -10.80 -6.71
CA TYR A 50 11.77 -11.00 -7.70
C TYR A 50 13.04 -11.57 -7.07
N PHE A 51 13.49 -10.99 -5.97
CA PHE A 51 14.67 -11.47 -5.22
C PHE A 51 14.47 -12.91 -4.74
N VAL A 52 13.32 -13.22 -4.12
CA VAL A 52 13.01 -14.57 -3.63
C VAL A 52 13.00 -15.57 -4.79
N ASN A 53 12.38 -15.24 -5.90
CA ASN A 53 12.33 -16.11 -7.09
C ASN A 53 13.72 -16.40 -7.64
N ASN A 54 14.60 -15.39 -7.70
CA ASN A 54 15.97 -15.56 -8.13
C ASN A 54 16.77 -16.48 -7.19
N ARG A 55 16.59 -16.31 -5.89
CA ARG A 55 17.23 -17.16 -4.89
C ARG A 55 16.73 -18.59 -4.99
N MET A 56 15.44 -18.79 -5.18
CA MET A 56 14.86 -20.14 -5.39
C MET A 56 15.45 -20.81 -6.61
N THR A 57 15.54 -20.10 -7.73
CA THR A 57 16.13 -20.63 -8.95
C THR A 57 17.59 -21.02 -8.75
N SER A 58 18.35 -20.16 -8.08
CA SER A 58 19.75 -20.43 -7.73
C SER A 58 19.90 -21.68 -6.87
N PHE A 59 19.06 -21.83 -5.84
CA PHE A 59 19.08 -23.00 -4.97
C PHE A 59 18.69 -24.29 -5.71
N LYS A 60 17.67 -24.23 -6.56
CA LYS A 60 17.26 -25.37 -7.41
C LYS A 60 18.42 -25.82 -8.30
N ASN A 61 19.13 -24.90 -8.93
CA ASN A 61 20.27 -25.20 -9.78
C ASN A 61 21.42 -25.81 -8.96
N SER A 62 21.66 -25.29 -7.77
CA SER A 62 22.68 -25.83 -6.86
C SER A 62 22.34 -27.27 -6.40
N LEU A 63 21.05 -27.52 -6.11
CA LEU A 63 20.58 -28.87 -5.72
C LEU A 63 20.74 -29.90 -6.81
N LYS A 64 20.64 -29.51 -8.07
CA LYS A 64 20.89 -30.41 -9.21
C LYS A 64 22.36 -30.83 -9.29
N LYS A 65 23.30 -29.95 -8.93
CA LYS A 65 24.70 -30.17 -8.96
C LYS A 65 25.21 -30.89 -7.71
N GLU A 66 24.77 -30.47 -6.53
CA GLU A 66 25.20 -30.97 -5.22
C GLU A 66 23.98 -31.05 -4.28
N PRO A 67 23.27 -32.19 -4.26
CA PRO A 67 22.17 -32.37 -3.31
C PRO A 67 22.66 -32.19 -1.88
N ASN A 68 22.09 -31.22 -1.16
CA ASN A 68 22.45 -30.87 0.19
C ASN A 68 21.18 -30.49 0.97
N LYS A 69 21.05 -31.07 2.18
CA LYS A 69 19.88 -30.81 3.05
C LYS A 69 19.74 -29.34 3.43
N ILE A 70 20.86 -28.63 3.63
CA ILE A 70 20.84 -27.19 3.98
C ILE A 70 20.29 -26.37 2.84
N LYS A 71 20.71 -26.61 1.61
CA LYS A 71 20.22 -25.91 0.42
C LYS A 71 18.73 -26.20 0.21
N GLN A 72 18.29 -27.42 0.45
CA GLN A 72 16.88 -27.80 0.37
C GLN A 72 16.03 -27.06 1.40
N ALA A 73 16.51 -26.98 2.65
CA ALA A 73 15.85 -26.23 3.71
C ALA A 73 15.73 -24.73 3.36
N GLN A 74 16.77 -24.12 2.79
CA GLN A 74 16.74 -22.73 2.31
C GLN A 74 15.73 -22.54 1.19
N LEU A 75 15.63 -23.50 0.28
CA LEU A 75 14.65 -23.46 -0.80
C LEU A 75 13.22 -23.50 -0.25
N GLU A 76 12.95 -24.36 0.72
CA GLU A 76 11.64 -24.43 1.39
C GLU A 76 11.30 -23.13 2.09
N LEU A 77 12.26 -22.51 2.77
CA LEU A 77 12.08 -21.22 3.40
C LEU A 77 11.72 -20.13 2.36
N CYS A 78 12.38 -20.12 1.23
CA CYS A 78 12.07 -19.18 0.14
C CYS A 78 10.65 -19.39 -0.40
N ARG A 79 10.20 -20.63 -0.52
CA ARG A 79 8.83 -20.96 -0.93
C ARG A 79 7.80 -20.48 0.08
N ASP A 80 8.09 -20.63 1.36
CA ASP A 80 7.21 -20.17 2.44
C ASP A 80 7.08 -18.65 2.41
N ILE A 81 8.18 -17.93 2.26
CA ILE A 81 8.18 -16.47 2.14
C ILE A 81 7.38 -16.03 0.89
N GLN A 82 7.59 -16.71 -0.22
CA GLN A 82 6.85 -16.42 -1.46
C GLN A 82 5.35 -16.63 -1.29
N GLY A 83 4.95 -17.68 -0.55
CA GLY A 83 3.55 -17.94 -0.23
C GLY A 83 2.90 -16.84 0.58
N GLU A 84 3.62 -16.29 1.56
CA GLU A 84 3.15 -15.17 2.39
C GLU A 84 2.99 -13.87 1.62
N LEU A 85 3.79 -13.67 0.55
CA LEU A 85 3.75 -12.46 -0.26
C LEU A 85 2.64 -12.46 -1.33
N ARG A 86 1.92 -13.56 -1.49
CA ARG A 86 0.77 -13.66 -2.39
C ARG A 86 -0.47 -13.04 -1.71
#